data_2505776bad58a95d33cd679340f54b74
#
_entry.id   2505776bad58a95d33cd679340f54b74
#
_cell.length_a   1.000
_cell.length_b   1.000
_cell.length_c   1.000
_cell.angle_alpha   90.00
_cell.angle_beta   90.00
_cell.angle_gamma   90.00
#
_symmetry.space_group_name_H-M   'P 1'
#
loop_
_entity.id
_entity.type
_entity.pdbx_description
1 polymer ?
#
loop_
_entity_poly.entity_id
_entity_poly.type
_entity_poly.pdbx_seq_one_letter_code
_entity_poly.pdbx_strand_id
1 'polypeptide(L)'
;MSHPRSALLISPPIYDTQYWAHWSMPYGLLRVASWLKTKGYVLKLIDCLEANRTRTVPKRMRKVRKVCSIQEYKPPSWSAFRPKEDERIEYCFGMTPEDLEKRLKQIQAKARSAQRSLFDERVFPEPDEIWISSIMTYWWESTRDVIEVCRRVFPKAVIRVGGIYPTLAPEHAIDKLGLRNPLHLQGRELDPLDPKQQRRDLVVSATIPGANPLPLDLDLYREDGAGEPEEHAELPNYTILTTSRGCPFKCAYCSANVLNEGRKVWVREYASAYEEVKHRFNQGIREFCFYEDNLLLGKTNFLELIRKIADDSDLRGIELHAPEGIEVRLLHADVAKLMRRAGFKRLYLPLETINAKMQKDWQRTHTNMDKFFYALDNAVEAGYKLRCQDINCFILFGLPDEDLQAVYDTVVFASSRVGSVIPMLFTPVPSTPMFELYRDYIEEKGFDFQHLNGKLLPFLDYNRQRYRRLSVRDYLTLEGLMWRLNTKVRNSSFNIGGSNRVEQAFRRVLTAT
;
A
#
# COMPACT_ATOMS: atom_id res chain seq x y z
N MET A 1 -32.15 -18.92 -20.21
CA MET A 1 -31.19 -18.78 -19.06
C MET A 1 -30.73 -17.34 -19.09
N SER A 2 -30.75 -16.61 -17.95
CA SER A 2 -30.18 -15.27 -17.88
C SER A 2 -28.66 -15.37 -18.10
N HIS A 3 -28.12 -14.50 -18.96
CA HIS A 3 -26.66 -14.43 -19.13
C HIS A 3 -25.98 -14.18 -17.78
N PRO A 4 -24.81 -14.82 -17.52
CA PRO A 4 -24.07 -14.53 -16.32
C PRO A 4 -23.69 -13.06 -16.28
N ARG A 5 -23.75 -12.45 -15.11
CA ARG A 5 -23.33 -11.04 -14.95
C ARG A 5 -21.83 -10.91 -15.16
N SER A 6 -21.42 -9.76 -15.63
CA SER A 6 -20.03 -9.46 -15.93
C SER A 6 -19.51 -8.28 -15.11
N ALA A 7 -18.29 -8.38 -14.62
CA ALA A 7 -17.64 -7.30 -13.89
C ALA A 7 -16.22 -7.06 -14.39
N LEU A 8 -15.95 -5.81 -14.75
CA LEU A 8 -14.62 -5.31 -15.05
C LEU A 8 -14.01 -4.74 -13.77
N LEU A 9 -12.84 -5.24 -13.37
CA LEU A 9 -12.12 -4.81 -12.20
C LEU A 9 -10.96 -3.91 -12.63
N ILE A 10 -10.83 -2.72 -12.02
CA ILE A 10 -9.79 -1.75 -12.39
C ILE A 10 -9.05 -1.29 -11.14
N SER A 11 -7.72 -1.45 -11.17
CA SER A 11 -6.80 -0.81 -10.24
C SER A 11 -6.27 0.46 -10.91
N PRO A 12 -6.58 1.68 -10.40
CA PRO A 12 -6.19 2.94 -11.03
C PRO A 12 -4.67 3.14 -11.11
N PRO A 13 -4.19 4.02 -12.01
CA PRO A 13 -2.83 4.53 -11.96
C PRO A 13 -2.62 5.39 -10.73
N ILE A 14 -1.37 5.78 -10.48
CA ILE A 14 -0.99 6.61 -9.33
C ILE A 14 -0.42 7.94 -9.82
N TYR A 15 -0.94 9.05 -9.28
CA TYR A 15 -0.42 10.38 -9.49
C TYR A 15 0.43 10.76 -8.28
N ASP A 16 1.74 10.89 -8.46
CA ASP A 16 2.66 11.17 -7.36
C ASP A 16 4.01 11.72 -7.86
N THR A 17 4.80 12.29 -6.98
CA THR A 17 6.18 12.71 -7.26
C THR A 17 7.15 11.54 -7.25
N GLN A 18 6.82 10.44 -6.57
CA GLN A 18 7.59 9.20 -6.55
C GLN A 18 6.70 8.03 -6.15
N TYR A 19 7.00 6.86 -6.69
CA TYR A 19 6.29 5.63 -6.36
C TYR A 19 7.24 4.43 -6.30
N TRP A 20 7.09 3.64 -5.25
CA TRP A 20 7.82 2.40 -5.05
C TRP A 20 6.90 1.22 -5.31
N ALA A 21 7.07 0.59 -6.46
CA ALA A 21 6.21 -0.51 -6.91
C ALA A 21 6.51 -1.86 -6.22
N HIS A 22 6.95 -1.86 -4.97
CA HIS A 22 7.09 -3.09 -4.21
C HIS A 22 5.74 -3.52 -3.63
N TRP A 23 5.37 -4.77 -3.84
CA TRP A 23 4.18 -5.39 -3.26
C TRP A 23 2.86 -4.65 -3.58
N SER A 24 2.75 -4.02 -4.77
CA SER A 24 1.66 -3.13 -5.15
C SER A 24 0.48 -3.83 -5.84
N MET A 25 0.38 -5.15 -5.72
CA MET A 25 -0.77 -5.90 -6.23
C MET A 25 -2.08 -5.35 -5.64
N PRO A 26 -3.16 -5.20 -6.42
CA PRO A 26 -4.45 -4.70 -5.93
C PRO A 26 -5.18 -5.77 -5.11
N TYR A 27 -4.61 -6.08 -3.97
CA TYR A 27 -5.01 -7.17 -3.08
C TYR A 27 -6.50 -7.14 -2.72
N GLY A 28 -7.04 -5.98 -2.32
CA GLY A 28 -8.46 -5.86 -1.98
C GLY A 28 -9.38 -6.18 -3.17
N LEU A 29 -8.99 -5.70 -4.36
CA LEU A 29 -9.76 -5.93 -5.58
C LEU A 29 -9.74 -7.40 -6.01
N LEU A 30 -8.59 -8.07 -5.88
CA LEU A 30 -8.46 -9.50 -6.18
C LEU A 30 -9.27 -10.39 -5.22
N ARG A 31 -9.42 -9.95 -3.97
CA ARG A 31 -10.34 -10.59 -3.01
C ARG A 31 -11.80 -10.43 -3.42
N VAL A 32 -12.17 -9.23 -3.83
CA VAL A 32 -13.52 -8.96 -4.38
C VAL A 32 -13.76 -9.81 -5.63
N ALA A 33 -12.75 -9.97 -6.48
CA ALA A 33 -12.83 -10.84 -7.67
C ALA A 33 -13.17 -12.27 -7.28
N SER A 34 -12.42 -12.87 -6.35
CA SER A 34 -12.69 -14.22 -5.86
C SER A 34 -14.12 -14.36 -5.30
N TRP A 35 -14.58 -13.36 -4.57
CA TRP A 35 -15.95 -13.34 -4.04
C TRP A 35 -17.00 -13.23 -5.15
N LEU A 36 -16.83 -12.33 -6.13
CA LEU A 36 -17.72 -12.21 -7.28
C LEU A 36 -17.80 -13.51 -8.11
N LYS A 37 -16.67 -14.20 -8.24
CA LYS A 37 -16.60 -15.51 -8.92
C LYS A 37 -17.49 -16.55 -8.22
N THR A 38 -17.55 -16.54 -6.88
CA THR A 38 -18.50 -17.41 -6.13
C THR A 38 -19.96 -17.04 -6.37
N LYS A 39 -20.24 -15.83 -6.89
CA LYS A 39 -21.58 -15.37 -7.28
C LYS A 39 -21.89 -15.59 -8.77
N GLY A 40 -21.01 -16.28 -9.49
CA GLY A 40 -21.22 -16.62 -10.91
C GLY A 40 -20.92 -15.49 -11.89
N TYR A 41 -20.12 -14.48 -11.50
CA TYR A 41 -19.71 -13.40 -12.40
C TYR A 41 -18.63 -13.86 -13.36
N VAL A 42 -18.70 -13.36 -14.60
CA VAL A 42 -17.58 -13.36 -15.54
C VAL A 42 -16.74 -12.12 -15.26
N LEU A 43 -15.44 -12.33 -15.07
CA LEU A 43 -14.54 -11.28 -14.55
C LEU A 43 -13.45 -10.95 -15.56
N LYS A 44 -13.00 -9.69 -15.54
CA LYS A 44 -11.80 -9.22 -16.21
C LYS A 44 -11.09 -8.18 -15.36
N LEU A 45 -9.75 -8.26 -15.32
CA LEU A 45 -8.91 -7.32 -14.57
C LEU A 45 -8.14 -6.39 -15.51
N ILE A 46 -8.11 -5.11 -15.15
CA ILE A 46 -7.13 -4.13 -15.63
C ILE A 46 -6.38 -3.58 -14.42
N ASP A 47 -5.15 -4.02 -14.24
CA ASP A 47 -4.23 -3.40 -13.29
C ASP A 47 -3.44 -2.31 -14.02
N CYS A 48 -3.84 -1.04 -13.86
CA CYS A 48 -3.16 0.07 -14.52
C CYS A 48 -1.70 0.21 -14.13
N LEU A 49 -1.29 -0.34 -13.00
CA LEU A 49 0.10 -0.36 -12.57
C LEU A 49 0.89 -1.51 -13.18
N GLU A 50 0.25 -2.43 -13.87
CA GLU A 50 0.87 -3.63 -14.44
C GLU A 50 1.73 -4.38 -13.42
N ALA A 51 1.14 -4.66 -12.24
CA ALA A 51 1.83 -5.19 -11.05
C ALA A 51 2.70 -6.43 -11.30
N ASN A 52 2.57 -7.06 -12.45
CA ASN A 52 3.16 -8.35 -12.76
C ASN A 52 4.32 -8.30 -13.74
N ARG A 53 4.51 -7.19 -14.44
CA ARG A 53 5.50 -7.15 -15.51
C ARG A 53 6.85 -6.71 -14.95
N THR A 54 7.83 -7.60 -14.94
CA THR A 54 9.23 -7.27 -14.75
C THR A 54 9.77 -6.70 -16.05
N ARG A 55 9.94 -5.37 -16.13
CA ARG A 55 10.78 -4.78 -17.18
C ARG A 55 12.22 -4.64 -16.70
N THR A 56 13.16 -4.92 -17.58
CA THR A 56 14.59 -4.64 -17.36
C THR A 56 14.81 -3.14 -17.42
N VAL A 57 15.10 -2.54 -16.29
CA VAL A 57 15.47 -1.12 -16.19
C VAL A 57 16.91 -0.94 -16.61
N PRO A 58 17.30 0.20 -17.24
CA PRO A 58 18.67 0.46 -17.66
C PRO A 58 19.68 0.20 -16.54
N LYS A 59 20.87 -0.28 -16.86
CA LYS A 59 21.93 -0.80 -15.97
C LYS A 59 22.27 0.01 -14.70
N ARG A 60 21.80 1.26 -14.55
CA ARG A 60 22.02 2.13 -13.39
C ARG A 60 20.97 1.97 -12.28
N MET A 61 19.84 1.35 -12.54
CA MET A 61 18.83 1.02 -11.53
C MET A 61 18.77 -0.50 -11.42
N ARG A 62 19.26 -1.06 -10.33
CA ARG A 62 19.15 -2.50 -10.04
C ARG A 62 17.68 -2.91 -10.12
N LYS A 63 17.43 -4.08 -10.69
CA LYS A 63 16.13 -4.74 -10.88
C LYS A 63 15.03 -4.18 -9.97
N VAL A 64 14.33 -3.19 -10.44
CA VAL A 64 13.03 -2.82 -9.89
C VAL A 64 12.09 -3.89 -10.41
N ARG A 65 11.46 -4.63 -9.51
CA ARG A 65 10.59 -5.77 -9.86
C ARG A 65 9.38 -5.40 -10.68
N LYS A 66 9.12 -4.11 -10.82
CA LYS A 66 8.02 -3.59 -11.58
C LYS A 66 8.41 -2.29 -12.25
N VAL A 67 8.19 -2.20 -13.51
CA VAL A 67 8.20 -0.94 -14.24
C VAL A 67 6.79 -0.73 -14.77
N CYS A 68 6.04 0.10 -14.07
CA CYS A 68 4.90 0.76 -14.68
C CYS A 68 5.40 1.79 -15.69
N SER A 69 4.61 2.13 -16.69
CA SER A 69 4.86 3.30 -17.52
C SER A 69 4.88 4.54 -16.62
N ILE A 70 5.81 5.45 -16.88
CA ILE A 70 5.97 6.68 -16.12
C ILE A 70 5.86 7.82 -17.13
N GLN A 71 4.87 8.67 -16.97
CA GLN A 71 4.69 9.87 -17.80
C GLN A 71 4.57 11.09 -16.88
N GLU A 72 5.12 12.22 -17.32
CA GLU A 72 4.89 13.48 -16.61
C GLU A 72 3.39 13.79 -16.61
N TYR A 73 2.88 14.11 -15.44
CA TYR A 73 1.49 14.46 -15.25
C TYR A 73 1.42 15.72 -14.40
N LYS A 74 0.69 16.71 -14.87
CA LYS A 74 0.51 17.98 -14.15
C LYS A 74 -0.98 18.22 -13.92
N PRO A 75 -1.58 17.60 -12.89
CA PRO A 75 -2.94 17.95 -12.54
C PRO A 75 -2.99 19.43 -12.13
N PRO A 76 -3.96 20.21 -12.64
CA PRO A 76 -4.04 21.65 -12.38
C PRO A 76 -4.12 22.01 -10.89
N SER A 77 -4.71 21.12 -10.09
CA SER A 77 -4.90 21.33 -8.66
C SER A 77 -3.61 21.29 -7.83
N TRP A 78 -2.59 20.56 -8.26
CA TRP A 78 -1.40 20.33 -7.44
C TRP A 78 -0.46 21.54 -7.37
N SER A 79 -0.31 22.27 -8.47
CA SER A 79 0.61 23.42 -8.55
C SER A 79 0.23 24.57 -7.63
N ALA A 80 -1.05 24.73 -7.30
CA ALA A 80 -1.55 25.84 -6.49
C ALA A 80 -1.14 25.77 -5.01
N PHE A 81 -0.88 24.57 -4.48
CA PHE A 81 -0.64 24.33 -3.05
C PHE A 81 0.80 23.93 -2.72
N ARG A 82 1.64 23.75 -3.72
CA ARG A 82 3.05 23.42 -3.50
C ARG A 82 3.85 24.67 -3.13
N PRO A 83 4.83 24.55 -2.21
CA PRO A 83 5.81 25.60 -2.01
C PRO A 83 6.45 26.01 -3.34
N LYS A 84 6.64 27.31 -3.57
CA LYS A 84 7.22 27.82 -4.85
C LYS A 84 8.59 27.27 -5.14
N GLU A 85 9.35 26.90 -4.11
CA GLU A 85 10.67 26.28 -4.21
C GLU A 85 10.65 24.77 -4.47
N ASP A 86 9.48 24.15 -4.56
CA ASP A 86 9.37 22.72 -4.85
C ASP A 86 9.34 22.47 -6.36
N GLU A 87 10.49 22.11 -6.90
CA GLU A 87 10.70 21.85 -8.34
C GLU A 87 10.46 20.38 -8.73
N ARG A 88 9.99 19.52 -7.81
CA ARG A 88 9.76 18.12 -8.14
C ARG A 88 8.68 17.97 -9.19
N ILE A 89 8.92 17.05 -10.12
CA ILE A 89 7.99 16.71 -11.20
C ILE A 89 6.99 15.68 -10.68
N GLU A 90 5.76 15.80 -11.11
CA GLU A 90 4.69 14.86 -10.84
C GLU A 90 4.53 13.92 -12.03
N TYR A 91 4.22 12.68 -11.74
CA TYR A 91 4.13 11.60 -12.72
C TYR A 91 2.81 10.84 -12.59
N CYS A 92 2.29 10.39 -13.72
CA CYS A 92 1.36 9.28 -13.76
C CYS A 92 2.17 7.97 -13.80
N PHE A 93 2.10 7.21 -12.73
CA PHE A 93 2.69 5.88 -12.66
C PHE A 93 1.64 4.87 -13.10
N GLY A 94 1.89 4.19 -14.21
CA GLY A 94 0.99 3.22 -14.79
C GLY A 94 0.32 3.71 -16.08
N MET A 95 -0.80 3.11 -16.42
CA MET A 95 -1.58 3.40 -17.62
C MET A 95 -2.23 4.78 -17.51
N THR A 96 -2.01 5.67 -18.49
CA THR A 96 -2.68 6.96 -18.50
C THR A 96 -4.18 6.82 -18.79
N PRO A 97 -5.01 7.85 -18.48
CA PRO A 97 -6.41 7.85 -18.87
C PRO A 97 -6.65 7.58 -20.36
N GLU A 98 -5.80 8.11 -21.23
CA GLU A 98 -5.85 7.93 -22.68
C GLU A 98 -5.55 6.48 -23.08
N ASP A 99 -4.54 5.87 -22.46
CA ASP A 99 -4.18 4.47 -22.73
C ASP A 99 -5.24 3.51 -22.17
N LEU A 100 -5.80 3.82 -21.01
CA LEU A 100 -6.92 3.10 -20.46
C LEU A 100 -8.15 3.17 -21.40
N GLU A 101 -8.45 4.36 -21.93
CA GLU A 101 -9.57 4.52 -22.87
C GLU A 101 -9.38 3.67 -24.13
N LYS A 102 -8.17 3.66 -24.70
CA LYS A 102 -7.84 2.79 -25.85
C LYS A 102 -8.07 1.32 -25.50
N ARG A 103 -7.63 0.88 -24.31
CA ARG A 103 -7.80 -0.50 -23.83
C ARG A 103 -9.26 -0.86 -23.65
N LEU A 104 -10.06 0.01 -23.04
CA LEU A 104 -11.50 -0.21 -22.85
C LEU A 104 -12.25 -0.26 -24.20
N LYS A 105 -11.91 0.59 -25.17
CA LYS A 105 -12.48 0.55 -26.52
C LYS A 105 -12.15 -0.76 -27.26
N GLN A 106 -10.95 -1.32 -27.06
CA GLN A 106 -10.59 -2.65 -27.60
C GLN A 106 -11.46 -3.76 -27.00
N ILE A 107 -11.66 -3.74 -25.67
CA ILE A 107 -12.55 -4.70 -24.99
C ILE A 107 -13.98 -4.57 -25.54
N GLN A 108 -14.48 -3.34 -25.64
CA GLN A 108 -15.83 -3.08 -26.17
C GLN A 108 -15.99 -3.58 -27.62
N ALA A 109 -15.01 -3.32 -28.48
CA ALA A 109 -15.06 -3.76 -29.88
C ALA A 109 -15.08 -5.29 -30.00
N LYS A 110 -14.28 -6.01 -29.21
CA LYS A 110 -14.26 -7.48 -29.16
C LYS A 110 -15.60 -8.03 -28.66
N ALA A 111 -16.13 -7.49 -27.56
CA ALA A 111 -17.44 -7.89 -27.02
C ALA A 111 -18.56 -7.74 -28.06
N ARG A 112 -18.60 -6.61 -28.77
CA ARG A 112 -19.59 -6.37 -29.84
C ARG A 112 -19.43 -7.26 -31.05
N SER A 113 -18.21 -7.61 -31.40
CA SER A 113 -17.91 -8.55 -32.48
C SER A 113 -18.39 -9.95 -32.13
N ALA A 114 -18.11 -10.42 -30.92
CA ALA A 114 -18.56 -11.73 -30.44
C ALA A 114 -20.08 -11.87 -30.38
N GLN A 115 -20.80 -10.82 -29.98
CA GLN A 115 -22.28 -10.80 -30.00
C GLN A 115 -22.87 -10.98 -31.40
N ARG A 116 -22.15 -10.58 -32.46
CA ARG A 116 -22.58 -10.73 -33.85
C ARG A 116 -22.29 -12.12 -34.43
N SER A 117 -21.33 -12.87 -33.88
CA SER A 117 -20.86 -14.16 -34.39
C SER A 117 -21.39 -15.39 -33.65
N LEU A 118 -22.64 -15.32 -33.10
CA LEU A 118 -23.28 -16.42 -32.35
C LEU A 118 -22.40 -16.94 -31.16
N PHE A 119 -22.25 -16.07 -30.17
CA PHE A 119 -21.75 -16.41 -28.82
C PHE A 119 -20.46 -17.23 -28.76
N ASP A 120 -19.33 -16.55 -28.90
CA ASP A 120 -18.08 -17.11 -28.37
C ASP A 120 -18.05 -16.84 -26.84
N GLU A 121 -18.39 -17.85 -26.05
CA GLU A 121 -18.42 -17.78 -24.57
C GLU A 121 -17.06 -17.43 -23.95
N ARG A 122 -15.97 -17.48 -24.74
CA ARG A 122 -14.61 -17.15 -24.32
C ARG A 122 -14.33 -15.64 -24.32
N VAL A 123 -15.17 -14.84 -24.98
CA VAL A 123 -14.97 -13.38 -25.05
C VAL A 123 -15.67 -12.69 -23.89
N PHE A 124 -14.93 -11.87 -23.14
CA PHE A 124 -15.50 -11.04 -22.06
C PHE A 124 -16.56 -10.09 -22.64
N PRO A 125 -17.81 -10.10 -22.13
CA PRO A 125 -18.90 -9.26 -22.63
C PRO A 125 -18.72 -7.78 -22.22
N GLU A 126 -19.57 -6.88 -22.75
CA GLU A 126 -19.64 -5.53 -22.18
C GLU A 126 -20.01 -5.63 -20.69
N PRO A 127 -19.29 -4.92 -19.80
CA PRO A 127 -19.47 -5.09 -18.36
C PRO A 127 -20.81 -4.52 -17.88
N ASP A 128 -21.49 -5.29 -17.03
CA ASP A 128 -22.65 -4.81 -16.26
C ASP A 128 -22.19 -3.89 -15.13
N GLU A 129 -21.04 -4.22 -14.55
CA GLU A 129 -20.45 -3.51 -13.42
C GLU A 129 -18.95 -3.23 -13.64
N ILE A 130 -18.50 -2.11 -13.12
CA ILE A 130 -17.08 -1.76 -13.08
C ILE A 130 -16.69 -1.54 -11.62
N TRP A 131 -15.78 -2.39 -11.12
CA TRP A 131 -15.27 -2.34 -9.76
C TRP A 131 -13.90 -1.68 -9.72
N ILE A 132 -13.77 -0.61 -8.94
CA ILE A 132 -12.56 0.21 -8.87
C ILE A 132 -12.05 0.23 -7.44
N SER A 133 -10.76 -0.09 -7.26
CA SER A 133 -10.09 -0.03 -5.95
C SER A 133 -9.37 1.30 -5.80
N SER A 134 -9.72 2.08 -4.79
CA SER A 134 -9.04 3.32 -4.44
C SER A 134 -8.35 3.18 -3.09
N ILE A 135 -7.01 3.29 -3.06
CA ILE A 135 -6.22 2.94 -1.89
C ILE A 135 -5.94 4.17 -1.04
N MET A 136 -5.05 5.06 -1.47
CA MET A 136 -4.68 6.24 -0.68
C MET A 136 -5.65 7.39 -0.90
N THR A 137 -6.00 8.08 0.17
CA THR A 137 -6.91 9.23 0.11
C THR A 137 -6.41 10.30 -0.85
N TYR A 138 -5.11 10.53 -0.90
CA TYR A 138 -4.49 11.52 -1.77
C TYR A 138 -4.31 11.11 -3.24
N TRP A 139 -4.74 9.89 -3.63
CA TRP A 139 -4.76 9.45 -5.03
C TRP A 139 -6.18 9.39 -5.63
N TRP A 140 -7.15 10.04 -5.00
CA TRP A 140 -8.54 9.99 -5.42
C TRP A 140 -8.77 10.56 -6.83
N GLU A 141 -7.96 11.52 -7.28
CA GLU A 141 -8.08 12.10 -8.62
C GLU A 141 -7.86 11.06 -9.72
N SER A 142 -6.89 10.16 -9.57
CA SER A 142 -6.71 9.07 -10.53
C SER A 142 -7.91 8.11 -10.58
N THR A 143 -8.57 7.90 -9.45
CA THR A 143 -9.83 7.12 -9.39
C THR A 143 -10.96 7.84 -10.14
N ARG A 144 -11.10 9.15 -9.96
CA ARG A 144 -12.07 9.97 -10.71
C ARG A 144 -11.83 9.88 -12.22
N ASP A 145 -10.59 10.07 -12.66
CA ASP A 145 -10.25 10.05 -14.08
C ASP A 145 -10.53 8.68 -14.70
N VAL A 146 -10.28 7.58 -13.98
CA VAL A 146 -10.68 6.23 -14.39
C VAL A 146 -12.19 6.11 -14.53
N ILE A 147 -12.98 6.64 -13.58
CA ILE A 147 -14.44 6.63 -13.64
C ILE A 147 -14.94 7.39 -14.87
N GLU A 148 -14.37 8.55 -15.16
CA GLU A 148 -14.73 9.35 -16.33
C GLU A 148 -14.46 8.59 -17.64
N VAL A 149 -13.30 7.93 -17.74
CA VAL A 149 -12.98 7.07 -18.90
C VAL A 149 -13.99 5.93 -19.03
N CYS A 150 -14.29 5.24 -17.93
CA CYS A 150 -15.26 4.15 -17.92
C CYS A 150 -16.66 4.63 -18.38
N ARG A 151 -17.07 5.81 -17.93
CA ARG A 151 -18.35 6.40 -18.34
C ARG A 151 -18.43 6.71 -19.83
N ARG A 152 -17.32 7.17 -20.43
CA ARG A 152 -17.29 7.43 -21.89
C ARG A 152 -17.41 6.15 -22.71
N VAL A 153 -16.77 5.06 -22.27
CA VAL A 153 -16.74 3.81 -23.02
C VAL A 153 -17.92 2.89 -22.70
N PHE A 154 -18.27 2.76 -21.43
CA PHE A 154 -19.35 1.88 -20.94
C PHE A 154 -20.42 2.69 -20.16
N PRO A 155 -21.20 3.54 -20.84
CA PRO A 155 -22.13 4.48 -20.19
C PRO A 155 -23.26 3.79 -19.42
N LYS A 156 -23.53 2.51 -19.69
CA LYS A 156 -24.59 1.73 -19.04
C LYS A 156 -24.10 0.97 -17.81
N ALA A 157 -22.80 0.71 -17.70
CA ALA A 157 -22.22 0.00 -16.57
C ALA A 157 -22.39 0.80 -15.28
N VAL A 158 -22.70 0.12 -14.18
CA VAL A 158 -22.72 0.74 -12.87
C VAL A 158 -21.31 0.71 -12.25
N ILE A 159 -20.95 1.75 -11.51
CA ILE A 159 -19.64 1.87 -10.89
C ILE A 159 -19.70 1.43 -9.42
N ARG A 160 -18.72 0.64 -9.01
CA ARG A 160 -18.51 0.19 -7.65
C ARG A 160 -17.13 0.67 -7.20
N VAL A 161 -17.05 1.58 -6.25
CA VAL A 161 -15.77 2.07 -5.72
C VAL A 161 -15.59 1.56 -4.30
N GLY A 162 -14.47 0.87 -4.06
CA GLY A 162 -14.09 0.35 -2.74
C GLY A 162 -12.61 0.61 -2.45
N GLY A 163 -12.17 0.17 -1.27
CA GLY A 163 -10.79 0.31 -0.82
C GLY A 163 -10.64 1.22 0.39
N ILE A 164 -9.41 1.60 0.69
CA ILE A 164 -9.07 2.39 1.90
C ILE A 164 -9.69 3.79 1.84
N TYR A 165 -9.53 4.49 0.73
CA TYR A 165 -10.05 5.86 0.59
C TYR A 165 -11.56 5.96 0.81
N PRO A 166 -12.44 5.23 0.09
CA PRO A 166 -13.88 5.32 0.34
C PRO A 166 -14.31 4.75 1.70
N THR A 167 -13.46 3.97 2.36
CA THR A 167 -13.71 3.53 3.74
C THR A 167 -13.43 4.64 4.75
N LEU A 168 -12.37 5.41 4.54
CA LEU A 168 -11.97 6.50 5.44
C LEU A 168 -12.78 7.79 5.21
N ALA A 169 -13.21 8.03 3.99
CA ALA A 169 -13.86 9.27 3.59
C ALA A 169 -15.00 9.01 2.54
N PRO A 170 -16.06 8.29 2.92
CA PRO A 170 -17.14 7.93 2.00
C PRO A 170 -17.87 9.15 1.44
N GLU A 171 -18.12 10.18 2.26
CA GLU A 171 -18.80 11.42 1.83
C GLU A 171 -17.99 12.17 0.77
N HIS A 172 -16.69 12.26 0.98
CA HIS A 172 -15.78 12.87 0.01
C HIS A 172 -15.75 12.06 -1.31
N ALA A 173 -15.77 10.73 -1.24
CA ALA A 173 -15.83 9.88 -2.41
C ALA A 173 -17.13 10.08 -3.20
N ILE A 174 -18.25 10.26 -2.52
CA ILE A 174 -19.56 10.58 -3.12
C ILE A 174 -19.51 11.93 -3.84
N ASP A 175 -18.94 12.94 -3.22
CA ASP A 175 -18.87 14.29 -3.76
C ASP A 175 -17.91 14.41 -4.95
N LYS A 176 -16.72 13.79 -4.84
CA LYS A 176 -15.60 14.04 -5.77
C LYS A 176 -15.49 13.10 -6.96
N LEU A 177 -16.02 11.88 -6.88
CA LEU A 177 -15.74 10.87 -7.90
C LEU A 177 -16.68 10.89 -9.11
N GLY A 178 -17.61 11.83 -9.22
CA GLY A 178 -18.51 11.92 -10.36
C GLY A 178 -19.45 10.73 -10.51
N LEU A 179 -19.85 10.12 -9.40
CA LEU A 179 -20.75 8.97 -9.35
C LEU A 179 -22.20 9.40 -9.66
N ARG A 180 -22.96 8.51 -10.32
CA ARG A 180 -24.36 8.76 -10.69
C ARG A 180 -25.31 8.19 -9.65
N ASN A 181 -26.11 9.05 -9.03
CA ASN A 181 -27.07 8.66 -8.01
C ASN A 181 -26.46 7.68 -6.98
N PRO A 182 -25.33 8.05 -6.34
CA PRO A 182 -24.55 7.12 -5.53
C PRO A 182 -25.32 6.66 -4.30
N LEU A 183 -25.01 5.43 -3.86
CA LEU A 183 -25.42 4.88 -2.59
C LEU A 183 -24.16 4.48 -1.81
N HIS A 184 -24.05 4.92 -0.56
CA HIS A 184 -23.01 4.45 0.34
C HIS A 184 -23.50 3.17 1.04
N LEU A 185 -22.67 2.14 0.99
CA LEU A 185 -22.92 0.87 1.66
C LEU A 185 -21.68 0.44 2.45
N GLN A 186 -21.91 -0.10 3.63
CA GLN A 186 -20.88 -0.91 4.28
C GLN A 186 -20.81 -2.28 3.61
N GLY A 187 -19.62 -2.90 3.60
CA GLY A 187 -19.38 -4.16 2.89
C GLY A 187 -20.35 -5.28 3.25
N ARG A 188 -20.86 -5.32 4.50
CA ARG A 188 -21.88 -6.29 4.96
C ARG A 188 -23.28 -6.07 4.36
N GLU A 189 -23.55 -4.88 3.85
CA GLU A 189 -24.84 -4.52 3.24
C GLU A 189 -24.82 -4.74 1.73
N LEU A 190 -23.67 -5.11 1.19
CA LEU A 190 -23.50 -5.33 -0.24
C LEU A 190 -24.13 -6.64 -0.68
N ASP A 191 -25.17 -6.55 -1.50
CA ASP A 191 -25.77 -7.67 -2.22
C ASP A 191 -25.77 -7.38 -3.72
N PRO A 192 -24.88 -8.02 -4.49
CA PRO A 192 -24.83 -7.82 -5.93
C PRO A 192 -26.13 -8.21 -6.66
N LEU A 193 -26.98 -9.01 -6.01
CA LEU A 193 -28.24 -9.46 -6.58
C LEU A 193 -29.42 -8.55 -6.23
N ASP A 194 -29.26 -7.57 -5.33
CA ASP A 194 -30.30 -6.59 -5.00
C ASP A 194 -30.57 -5.66 -6.22
N PRO A 195 -31.79 -5.66 -6.77
CA PRO A 195 -32.14 -4.81 -7.91
C PRO A 195 -31.92 -3.31 -7.69
N LYS A 196 -32.01 -2.83 -6.44
CA LYS A 196 -31.75 -1.43 -6.11
C LYS A 196 -30.27 -1.09 -6.23
N GLN A 197 -29.41 -2.00 -5.81
CA GLN A 197 -27.95 -1.84 -5.91
C GLN A 197 -27.45 -2.02 -7.35
N GLN A 198 -28.16 -2.81 -8.17
CA GLN A 198 -27.81 -3.04 -9.57
C GLN A 198 -28.00 -1.81 -10.49
N ARG A 199 -28.73 -0.80 -10.05
CA ARG A 199 -29.07 0.40 -10.85
C ARG A 199 -28.39 1.68 -10.39
N ARG A 200 -27.58 1.61 -9.35
CA ARG A 200 -26.93 2.78 -8.73
C ARG A 200 -25.44 2.57 -8.64
N ASP A 201 -24.69 3.65 -8.76
CA ASP A 201 -23.28 3.60 -8.37
C ASP A 201 -23.16 3.39 -6.87
N LEU A 202 -22.13 2.67 -6.44
CA LEU A 202 -21.92 2.39 -5.04
C LEU A 202 -20.56 2.90 -4.56
N VAL A 203 -20.56 3.52 -3.38
CA VAL A 203 -19.37 3.68 -2.53
C VAL A 203 -19.41 2.59 -1.47
N VAL A 204 -18.49 1.65 -1.55
CA VAL A 204 -18.42 0.49 -0.67
C VAL A 204 -17.30 0.72 0.36
N SER A 205 -17.69 1.00 1.59
CA SER A 205 -16.76 1.12 2.72
C SER A 205 -16.64 -0.20 3.49
N ALA A 206 -15.56 -0.32 4.23
CA ALA A 206 -15.23 -1.51 5.03
C ALA A 206 -15.01 -2.79 4.19
N THR A 207 -14.83 -3.90 4.87
CA THR A 207 -14.54 -5.19 4.22
C THR A 207 -15.82 -5.93 3.87
N ILE A 208 -15.87 -6.54 2.69
CA ILE A 208 -16.93 -7.48 2.31
C ILE A 208 -16.69 -8.79 3.08
N PRO A 209 -17.60 -9.20 3.98
CA PRO A 209 -17.34 -10.32 4.91
C PRO A 209 -16.99 -11.64 4.21
N GLY A 210 -17.62 -11.95 3.10
CA GLY A 210 -17.37 -13.19 2.34
C GLY A 210 -16.09 -13.19 1.51
N ALA A 211 -15.42 -12.05 1.35
CA ALA A 211 -14.20 -11.94 0.53
C ALA A 211 -12.92 -12.28 1.30
N ASN A 212 -12.88 -12.01 2.60
CA ASN A 212 -11.66 -12.12 3.40
C ASN A 212 -11.01 -13.51 3.45
N PRO A 213 -11.74 -14.63 3.60
CA PRO A 213 -11.13 -15.96 3.67
C PRO A 213 -10.73 -16.52 2.30
N LEU A 214 -11.18 -15.91 1.21
CA LEU A 214 -10.92 -16.44 -0.13
C LEU A 214 -9.49 -16.13 -0.59
N PRO A 215 -8.80 -17.07 -1.27
CA PRO A 215 -7.52 -16.80 -1.90
C PRO A 215 -7.68 -15.75 -3.01
N LEU A 216 -6.59 -15.05 -3.34
CA LEU A 216 -6.60 -14.08 -4.44
C LEU A 216 -6.80 -14.78 -5.79
N ASP A 217 -7.64 -14.23 -6.67
CA ASP A 217 -7.77 -14.76 -8.04
C ASP A 217 -6.64 -14.21 -8.93
N LEU A 218 -5.50 -14.88 -8.91
CA LEU A 218 -4.32 -14.49 -9.70
C LEU A 218 -4.42 -14.93 -11.16
N ASP A 219 -5.35 -15.82 -11.51
CA ASP A 219 -5.51 -16.27 -12.89
C ASP A 219 -6.04 -15.14 -13.79
N LEU A 220 -6.66 -14.13 -13.21
CA LEU A 220 -7.05 -12.89 -13.90
C LEU A 220 -5.86 -12.15 -14.57
N TYR A 221 -4.64 -12.41 -14.12
CA TYR A 221 -3.45 -11.86 -14.76
C TYR A 221 -2.97 -12.66 -15.98
N ARG A 222 -3.44 -13.90 -16.14
CA ARG A 222 -3.13 -14.75 -17.31
C ARG A 222 -4.02 -14.43 -18.50
N GLU A 223 -5.13 -13.75 -18.25
CA GLU A 223 -6.05 -13.35 -19.31
C GLU A 223 -5.55 -12.04 -19.92
N ASP A 224 -5.27 -12.06 -21.21
CA ASP A 224 -5.07 -10.83 -21.94
C ASP A 224 -6.40 -10.04 -21.96
N GLY A 225 -6.33 -8.78 -22.37
CA GLY A 225 -7.52 -7.97 -22.55
C GLY A 225 -8.58 -8.52 -23.51
N ALA A 226 -8.40 -9.69 -24.08
CA ALA A 226 -9.28 -10.32 -25.05
C ALA A 226 -9.95 -11.61 -24.55
N GLY A 227 -9.62 -12.05 -23.33
CA GLY A 227 -10.11 -13.34 -22.82
C GLY A 227 -9.36 -14.56 -23.41
N GLU A 228 -8.38 -14.35 -24.28
CA GLU A 228 -7.45 -15.40 -24.69
C GLU A 228 -6.21 -15.36 -23.78
N PRO A 229 -5.73 -16.52 -23.28
CA PRO A 229 -4.47 -16.56 -22.56
C PRO A 229 -3.37 -16.01 -23.48
N GLU A 230 -2.64 -15.00 -23.01
CA GLU A 230 -1.39 -14.66 -23.69
C GLU A 230 -0.50 -15.91 -23.67
N GLU A 231 0.05 -16.31 -24.81
CA GLU A 231 0.92 -17.49 -24.94
C GLU A 231 2.11 -17.47 -23.95
N HIS A 232 2.34 -16.34 -23.28
CA HIS A 232 3.40 -16.06 -22.32
C HIS A 232 2.93 -15.26 -21.08
N ALA A 233 1.64 -15.25 -20.76
CA ALA A 233 1.13 -14.57 -19.56
C ALA A 233 1.57 -15.34 -18.30
N GLU A 234 2.65 -14.89 -17.70
CA GLU A 234 3.17 -15.43 -16.45
C GLU A 234 2.38 -14.89 -15.26
N LEU A 235 2.17 -15.75 -14.28
CA LEU A 235 1.68 -15.30 -12.95
C LEU A 235 2.66 -14.29 -12.35
N PRO A 236 2.17 -13.41 -11.45
CA PRO A 236 3.05 -12.58 -10.64
C PRO A 236 4.11 -13.43 -9.93
N ASN A 237 5.34 -12.93 -9.84
CA ASN A 237 6.41 -13.62 -9.12
C ASN A 237 6.24 -13.60 -7.58
N TYR A 238 5.27 -12.85 -7.09
CA TYR A 238 4.90 -12.78 -5.67
C TYR A 238 3.38 -12.81 -5.51
N THR A 239 2.93 -13.10 -4.29
CA THR A 239 1.53 -12.93 -3.89
C THR A 239 1.44 -12.27 -2.52
N ILE A 240 0.29 -11.65 -2.25
CA ILE A 240 -0.03 -11.12 -0.92
C ILE A 240 -0.82 -12.17 -0.15
N LEU A 241 -0.43 -12.36 1.11
CA LEU A 241 -1.08 -13.25 2.05
C LEU A 241 -1.53 -12.44 3.28
N THR A 242 -2.69 -12.77 3.83
CA THR A 242 -3.14 -12.22 5.11
C THR A 242 -3.60 -13.35 6.02
N THR A 243 -3.12 -13.31 7.25
CA THR A 243 -3.51 -14.24 8.33
C THR A 243 -4.31 -13.54 9.42
N SER A 244 -4.20 -12.20 9.50
CA SER A 244 -4.99 -11.38 10.42
C SER A 244 -5.27 -9.99 9.85
N ARG A 245 -6.25 -9.30 10.42
CA ARG A 245 -6.57 -7.89 10.16
C ARG A 245 -7.02 -7.23 11.45
N GLY A 246 -6.70 -5.94 11.56
CA GLY A 246 -7.02 -5.15 12.71
C GLY A 246 -5.83 -4.98 13.66
N CYS A 247 -5.83 -3.85 14.36
CA CYS A 247 -4.82 -3.50 15.34
C CYS A 247 -5.51 -2.88 16.58
N PRO A 248 -5.26 -3.37 17.80
CA PRO A 248 -5.91 -2.84 19.00
C PRO A 248 -5.30 -1.52 19.50
N PHE A 249 -4.18 -1.09 18.91
CA PHE A 249 -3.48 0.12 19.34
C PHE A 249 -4.11 1.37 18.75
N LYS A 250 -3.94 2.51 19.43
CA LYS A 250 -4.53 3.80 19.11
C LYS A 250 -3.49 4.84 18.69
N CYS A 251 -2.50 4.43 17.87
CA CYS A 251 -1.54 5.40 17.36
C CYS A 251 -2.27 6.55 16.65
N ALA A 252 -2.01 7.78 17.07
CA ALA A 252 -2.79 8.94 16.66
C ALA A 252 -2.76 9.23 15.15
N TYR A 253 -1.72 8.77 14.45
CA TYR A 253 -1.52 8.94 13.02
C TYR A 253 -2.02 7.76 12.16
N CYS A 254 -2.46 6.65 12.78
CA CYS A 254 -2.71 5.38 12.08
C CYS A 254 -4.21 5.13 11.89
N SER A 255 -4.60 4.78 10.67
CA SER A 255 -6.00 4.49 10.31
C SER A 255 -6.44 3.03 10.56
N ALA A 256 -5.55 2.14 11.00
CA ALA A 256 -5.89 0.72 11.18
C ALA A 256 -7.13 0.49 12.06
N ASN A 257 -7.32 1.30 13.09
CA ASN A 257 -8.52 1.24 13.93
C ASN A 257 -9.81 1.62 13.19
N VAL A 258 -9.74 2.64 12.34
CA VAL A 258 -10.89 3.13 11.55
C VAL A 258 -11.26 2.09 10.50
N LEU A 259 -10.27 1.56 9.79
CA LEU A 259 -10.45 0.59 8.71
C LEU A 259 -11.03 -0.75 9.18
N ASN A 260 -10.83 -1.13 10.44
CA ASN A 260 -11.24 -2.41 11.00
C ASN A 260 -12.34 -2.29 12.07
N GLU A 261 -13.19 -1.28 11.98
CA GLU A 261 -14.35 -1.07 12.86
C GLU A 261 -14.01 -1.11 14.37
N GLY A 262 -12.89 -0.53 14.73
CA GLY A 262 -12.39 -0.50 16.09
C GLY A 262 -11.30 -1.56 16.36
N ARG A 263 -11.12 -1.90 17.66
CA ARG A 263 -9.98 -2.70 18.13
C ARG A 263 -10.07 -4.20 17.87
N LYS A 264 -10.96 -4.65 17.02
CA LYS A 264 -11.11 -6.08 16.74
C LYS A 264 -9.96 -6.56 15.86
N VAL A 265 -9.40 -7.70 16.21
CA VAL A 265 -8.45 -8.43 15.38
C VAL A 265 -9.18 -9.66 14.83
N TRP A 266 -9.33 -9.69 13.52
CA TRP A 266 -9.81 -10.88 12.83
C TRP A 266 -8.61 -11.77 12.50
N VAL A 267 -8.80 -13.08 12.62
CA VAL A 267 -7.74 -14.07 12.36
C VAL A 267 -8.27 -15.11 11.38
N ARG A 268 -7.46 -15.40 10.36
CA ARG A 268 -7.71 -16.45 9.37
C ARG A 268 -7.16 -17.77 9.88
N GLU A 269 -7.88 -18.86 9.67
CA GLU A 269 -7.42 -20.21 9.97
C GLU A 269 -6.11 -20.54 9.24
N TYR A 270 -5.09 -20.97 9.97
CA TYR A 270 -3.76 -21.22 9.43
C TYR A 270 -3.76 -22.30 8.34
N ALA A 271 -4.60 -23.34 8.49
CA ALA A 271 -4.70 -24.41 7.50
C ALA A 271 -5.11 -23.87 6.12
N SER A 272 -6.12 -22.98 6.07
CA SER A 272 -6.53 -22.32 4.81
C SER A 272 -5.41 -21.48 4.20
N ALA A 273 -4.64 -20.76 5.02
CA ALA A 273 -3.52 -19.96 4.55
C ALA A 273 -2.36 -20.85 4.04
N TYR A 274 -2.11 -21.98 4.71
CA TYR A 274 -1.09 -22.94 4.30
C TYR A 274 -1.41 -23.59 2.94
N GLU A 275 -2.67 -24.01 2.73
CA GLU A 275 -3.11 -24.56 1.45
C GLU A 275 -2.97 -23.52 0.31
N GLU A 276 -3.27 -22.26 0.57
CA GLU A 276 -3.02 -21.18 -0.40
C GLU A 276 -1.53 -21.07 -0.71
N VAL A 277 -0.65 -21.10 0.29
CA VAL A 277 0.80 -21.07 0.10
C VAL A 277 1.27 -22.23 -0.78
N LYS A 278 0.86 -23.47 -0.46
CA LYS A 278 1.23 -24.66 -1.27
C LYS A 278 0.75 -24.53 -2.70
N HIS A 279 -0.51 -24.18 -2.87
CA HIS A 279 -1.08 -24.02 -4.22
C HIS A 279 -0.28 -23.00 -5.06
N ARG A 280 0.00 -21.82 -4.49
CA ARG A 280 0.74 -20.76 -5.19
C ARG A 280 2.21 -21.12 -5.42
N PHE A 281 2.85 -21.78 -4.47
CA PHE A 281 4.22 -22.25 -4.62
C PHE A 281 4.34 -23.27 -5.76
N ASN A 282 3.37 -24.18 -5.88
CA ASN A 282 3.30 -25.16 -6.97
C ASN A 282 3.05 -24.50 -8.34
N GLN A 283 2.39 -23.32 -8.36
CA GLN A 283 2.26 -22.50 -9.57
C GLN A 283 3.52 -21.71 -9.94
N GLY A 284 4.60 -21.81 -9.16
CA GLY A 284 5.88 -21.15 -9.44
C GLY A 284 6.11 -19.87 -8.62
N ILE A 285 5.16 -19.40 -7.79
CA ILE A 285 5.36 -18.24 -6.93
C ILE A 285 6.28 -18.60 -5.78
N ARG A 286 7.30 -17.76 -5.52
CA ARG A 286 8.31 -18.00 -4.48
C ARG A 286 8.29 -16.96 -3.38
N GLU A 287 7.68 -15.80 -3.60
CA GLU A 287 7.67 -14.70 -2.68
C GLU A 287 6.26 -14.44 -2.17
N PHE A 288 6.10 -14.43 -0.85
CA PHE A 288 4.83 -14.23 -0.16
C PHE A 288 4.96 -13.03 0.77
N CYS A 289 4.09 -12.06 0.59
CA CYS A 289 4.12 -10.81 1.31
C CYS A 289 2.92 -10.72 2.27
N PHE A 290 3.17 -10.63 3.57
CA PHE A 290 2.14 -10.47 4.58
C PHE A 290 1.74 -9.00 4.68
N TYR A 291 0.45 -8.72 4.42
CA TYR A 291 -0.16 -7.38 4.54
C TYR A 291 -1.05 -7.33 5.78
N GLU A 292 -0.43 -7.40 6.94
CA GLU A 292 -1.09 -7.34 8.24
C GLU A 292 -1.02 -5.91 8.79
N ASP A 293 -2.07 -5.46 9.46
CA ASP A 293 -2.00 -4.19 10.21
C ASP A 293 -0.96 -4.26 11.35
N ASN A 294 -0.73 -5.46 11.89
CA ASN A 294 0.34 -5.78 12.83
C ASN A 294 0.52 -7.30 12.92
N LEU A 295 1.56 -7.82 12.31
CA LEU A 295 1.73 -9.23 11.99
C LEU A 295 1.61 -10.20 13.19
N LEU A 296 2.22 -9.90 14.31
CA LEU A 296 2.28 -10.85 15.44
C LEU A 296 1.06 -10.78 16.36
N LEU A 297 0.06 -9.95 16.10
CA LEU A 297 -1.14 -9.87 16.94
C LEU A 297 -2.03 -11.12 16.79
N GLY A 298 -2.08 -11.73 15.63
CA GLY A 298 -2.71 -13.05 15.39
C GLY A 298 -1.79 -14.22 15.71
N LYS A 299 -0.96 -14.10 16.74
CA LYS A 299 0.25 -14.91 17.02
C LYS A 299 0.04 -16.43 16.84
N THR A 300 -0.98 -17.01 17.40
CA THR A 300 -1.15 -18.49 17.39
C THR A 300 -1.28 -19.03 15.97
N ASN A 301 -2.23 -18.52 15.18
CA ASN A 301 -2.42 -18.97 13.80
C ASN A 301 -1.22 -18.64 12.90
N PHE A 302 -0.62 -17.47 13.08
CA PHE A 302 0.58 -17.10 12.33
C PHE A 302 1.76 -18.04 12.63
N LEU A 303 2.02 -18.36 13.90
CA LEU A 303 3.11 -19.25 14.27
C LEU A 303 2.88 -20.68 13.79
N GLU A 304 1.62 -21.19 13.84
CA GLU A 304 1.29 -22.51 13.26
C GLU A 304 1.51 -22.54 11.76
N LEU A 305 1.11 -21.48 11.03
CA LEU A 305 1.36 -21.36 9.61
C LEU A 305 2.86 -21.42 9.27
N ILE A 306 3.67 -20.55 9.89
CA ILE A 306 5.09 -20.51 9.56
C ILE A 306 5.87 -21.73 10.07
N ARG A 307 5.38 -22.44 11.10
CA ARG A 307 5.93 -23.72 11.52
C ARG A 307 5.69 -24.77 10.44
N LYS A 308 4.47 -24.87 9.93
CA LYS A 308 4.14 -25.77 8.84
C LYS A 308 4.96 -25.48 7.58
N ILE A 309 5.14 -24.21 7.23
CA ILE A 309 5.99 -23.81 6.10
C ILE A 309 7.45 -24.21 6.35
N ALA A 310 7.96 -23.99 7.56
CA ALA A 310 9.35 -24.31 7.90
C ALA A 310 9.66 -25.82 7.92
N ASP A 311 8.66 -26.64 8.22
CA ASP A 311 8.78 -28.09 8.32
C ASP A 311 8.46 -28.81 7.00
N ASP A 312 7.89 -28.12 6.00
CA ASP A 312 7.57 -28.67 4.68
C ASP A 312 8.75 -28.58 3.71
N SER A 313 9.36 -29.71 3.42
CA SER A 313 10.49 -29.79 2.47
C SER A 313 10.13 -29.36 1.03
N ASP A 314 8.85 -29.49 0.63
CA ASP A 314 8.36 -29.13 -0.70
C ASP A 314 8.37 -27.59 -0.89
N LEU A 315 8.29 -26.82 0.20
CA LEU A 315 8.34 -25.36 0.20
C LEU A 315 9.77 -24.79 0.30
N ARG A 316 10.78 -25.60 0.06
CA ARG A 316 12.18 -25.14 0.06
C ARG A 316 12.41 -24.00 -0.92
N GLY A 317 12.99 -22.92 -0.43
CA GLY A 317 13.27 -21.72 -1.24
C GLY A 317 12.17 -20.68 -1.25
N ILE A 318 11.12 -20.87 -0.44
CA ILE A 318 10.11 -19.83 -0.19
C ILE A 318 10.76 -18.59 0.46
N GLU A 319 10.31 -17.41 0.07
CA GLU A 319 10.70 -16.15 0.67
C GLU A 319 9.46 -15.45 1.26
N LEU A 320 9.53 -15.15 2.56
CA LEU A 320 8.46 -14.50 3.30
C LEU A 320 8.84 -13.05 3.63
N HIS A 321 7.90 -12.13 3.49
CA HIS A 321 8.10 -10.71 3.70
C HIS A 321 6.96 -10.13 4.55
N ALA A 322 7.28 -9.18 5.43
CA ALA A 322 6.30 -8.44 6.24
C ALA A 322 6.65 -6.94 6.22
N PRO A 323 6.43 -6.24 5.09
CA PRO A 323 6.89 -4.87 4.89
C PRO A 323 6.13 -3.83 5.71
N GLU A 324 4.95 -4.15 6.23
CA GLU A 324 4.13 -3.26 7.07
C GLU A 324 4.63 -3.18 8.52
N GLY A 325 5.56 -4.06 8.90
CA GLY A 325 6.18 -4.08 10.22
C GLY A 325 5.73 -5.23 11.11
N ILE A 326 6.51 -5.41 12.18
CA ILE A 326 6.34 -6.51 13.14
C ILE A 326 6.18 -5.92 14.55
N GLU A 327 5.23 -6.45 15.33
CA GLU A 327 5.08 -6.04 16.74
C GLU A 327 6.32 -6.40 17.56
N VAL A 328 7.12 -5.40 17.89
CA VAL A 328 8.43 -5.59 18.55
C VAL A 328 8.34 -6.30 19.90
N ARG A 329 7.25 -6.10 20.66
CA ARG A 329 7.05 -6.75 21.97
C ARG A 329 6.87 -8.26 21.87
N LEU A 330 6.40 -8.74 20.72
CA LEU A 330 6.07 -10.14 20.49
C LEU A 330 7.17 -10.88 19.72
N LEU A 331 8.23 -10.19 19.33
CA LEU A 331 9.37 -10.77 18.65
C LEU A 331 10.34 -11.40 19.68
N HIS A 332 9.92 -12.51 20.30
CA HIS A 332 10.76 -13.33 21.16
C HIS A 332 11.78 -14.11 20.34
N ALA A 333 12.84 -14.61 20.99
CA ALA A 333 13.92 -15.32 20.30
C ALA A 333 13.45 -16.57 19.55
N ASP A 334 12.54 -17.35 20.13
CA ASP A 334 11.91 -18.51 19.50
C ASP A 334 11.09 -18.15 18.26
N VAL A 335 10.33 -17.05 18.36
CA VAL A 335 9.56 -16.50 17.23
C VAL A 335 10.49 -16.05 16.11
N ALA A 336 11.52 -15.28 16.43
CA ALA A 336 12.49 -14.81 15.45
C ALA A 336 13.25 -15.97 14.75
N LYS A 337 13.63 -17.02 15.52
CA LYS A 337 14.24 -18.25 14.98
C LYS A 337 13.29 -18.98 14.04
N LEU A 338 12.02 -19.11 14.42
CA LEU A 338 11.01 -19.75 13.59
C LEU A 338 10.75 -18.95 12.31
N MET A 339 10.61 -17.63 12.39
CA MET A 339 10.47 -16.76 11.22
C MET A 339 11.64 -16.93 10.25
N ARG A 340 12.87 -16.90 10.75
CA ARG A 340 14.06 -17.10 9.91
C ARG A 340 14.07 -18.46 9.21
N ARG A 341 13.74 -19.53 9.95
CA ARG A 341 13.63 -20.90 9.40
C ARG A 341 12.54 -21.01 8.34
N ALA A 342 11.41 -20.32 8.52
CA ALA A 342 10.29 -20.30 7.58
C ALA A 342 10.55 -19.50 6.30
N GLY A 343 11.64 -18.71 6.22
CA GLY A 343 11.99 -17.96 5.02
C GLY A 343 11.94 -16.44 5.13
N PHE A 344 11.71 -15.88 6.33
CA PHE A 344 11.85 -14.43 6.54
C PHE A 344 13.32 -14.04 6.57
N LYS A 345 13.81 -13.49 5.47
CA LYS A 345 15.20 -13.01 5.36
C LYS A 345 15.39 -11.62 5.96
N ARG A 346 14.30 -10.85 6.09
CA ARG A 346 14.29 -9.46 6.54
C ARG A 346 13.22 -9.24 7.57
N LEU A 347 13.55 -8.43 8.58
CA LEU A 347 12.61 -7.93 9.57
C LEU A 347 12.42 -6.43 9.36
N TYR A 348 11.20 -5.95 9.56
CA TYR A 348 10.83 -4.55 9.51
C TYR A 348 10.31 -4.15 10.89
N LEU A 349 11.11 -3.35 11.61
CA LEU A 349 10.82 -2.95 12.98
C LEU A 349 10.35 -1.49 13.02
N PRO A 350 9.11 -1.23 13.41
CA PRO A 350 8.59 0.12 13.48
C PRO A 350 9.10 0.84 14.73
N LEU A 351 10.16 1.65 14.60
CA LEU A 351 10.69 2.50 15.66
C LEU A 351 9.96 3.85 15.71
N GLU A 352 9.80 4.49 14.57
CA GLU A 352 9.25 5.81 14.30
C GLU A 352 10.08 6.95 14.92
N THR A 353 10.30 6.93 16.23
CA THR A 353 11.11 7.90 16.98
C THR A 353 11.67 7.28 18.26
N ILE A 354 12.85 7.73 18.67
CA ILE A 354 13.41 7.40 20.00
C ILE A 354 12.93 8.35 21.09
N ASN A 355 12.26 9.45 20.73
CA ASN A 355 11.79 10.46 21.66
C ASN A 355 10.56 9.97 22.43
N ALA A 356 10.70 9.72 23.72
CA ALA A 356 9.65 9.19 24.57
C ALA A 356 8.43 10.14 24.68
N LYS A 357 8.64 11.47 24.63
CA LYS A 357 7.54 12.45 24.63
C LYS A 357 6.73 12.32 23.35
N MET A 358 7.37 12.28 22.18
CA MET A 358 6.69 12.10 20.90
C MET A 358 5.93 10.78 20.85
N GLN A 359 6.52 9.67 21.32
CA GLN A 359 5.82 8.37 21.41
C GLN A 359 4.55 8.48 22.24
N LYS A 360 4.58 9.20 23.37
CA LYS A 360 3.42 9.44 24.23
C LYS A 360 2.38 10.32 23.52
N ASP A 361 2.80 11.43 22.94
CA ASP A 361 1.92 12.38 22.24
C ASP A 361 1.22 11.70 21.04
N TRP A 362 1.91 10.80 20.35
CA TRP A 362 1.34 9.99 19.27
C TRP A 362 0.54 8.77 19.75
N GLN A 363 0.33 8.63 21.05
CA GLN A 363 -0.36 7.47 21.65
C GLN A 363 0.28 6.11 21.29
N ARG A 364 1.57 6.13 20.96
CA ARG A 364 2.36 4.94 20.59
C ARG A 364 2.98 4.27 21.82
N THR A 365 2.18 3.97 22.82
CA THR A 365 2.64 3.48 24.13
C THR A 365 3.03 1.99 24.15
N HIS A 366 2.70 1.27 23.10
CA HIS A 366 3.03 -0.16 22.98
C HIS A 366 4.49 -0.40 22.58
N THR A 367 5.21 0.57 22.03
CA THR A 367 6.63 0.51 21.68
C THR A 367 7.41 1.56 22.46
N ASN A 368 8.57 1.18 23.00
CA ASN A 368 9.55 2.07 23.58
C ASN A 368 10.96 1.53 23.31
N MET A 369 11.98 2.23 23.75
CA MET A 369 13.37 1.85 23.47
C MET A 369 13.75 0.48 24.05
N ASP A 370 13.30 0.14 25.26
CA ASP A 370 13.61 -1.15 25.89
C ASP A 370 13.03 -2.31 25.08
N LYS A 371 11.77 -2.18 24.63
CA LYS A 371 11.09 -3.18 23.79
C LYS A 371 11.76 -3.30 22.42
N PHE A 372 12.21 -2.17 21.86
CA PHE A 372 12.93 -2.17 20.60
C PHE A 372 14.28 -2.89 20.72
N PHE A 373 15.05 -2.62 21.76
CA PHE A 373 16.30 -3.34 22.04
C PHE A 373 16.04 -4.83 22.26
N TYR A 374 15.03 -5.17 23.03
CA TYR A 374 14.64 -6.56 23.24
C TYR A 374 14.39 -7.29 21.90
N ALA A 375 13.66 -6.66 20.98
CA ALA A 375 13.43 -7.23 19.66
C ALA A 375 14.70 -7.37 18.83
N LEU A 376 15.62 -6.38 18.91
CA LEU A 376 16.93 -6.44 18.24
C LEU A 376 17.77 -7.59 18.75
N ASP A 377 17.87 -7.75 20.07
CA ASP A 377 18.69 -8.81 20.70
C ASP A 377 18.15 -10.18 20.31
N ASN A 378 16.83 -10.38 20.34
CA ASN A 378 16.17 -11.62 19.91
C ASN A 378 16.37 -11.89 18.40
N ALA A 379 16.34 -10.87 17.57
CA ALA A 379 16.63 -11.01 16.15
C ALA A 379 18.11 -11.43 15.92
N VAL A 380 19.05 -10.84 16.64
CA VAL A 380 20.47 -11.23 16.57
C VAL A 380 20.68 -12.66 17.05
N GLU A 381 20.05 -13.07 18.16
CA GLU A 381 20.09 -14.45 18.66
C GLU A 381 19.53 -15.44 17.63
N ALA A 382 18.51 -15.04 16.86
CA ALA A 382 17.98 -15.82 15.75
C ALA A 382 18.89 -15.83 14.51
N GLY A 383 20.01 -15.09 14.52
CA GLY A 383 20.99 -15.04 13.45
C GLY A 383 20.77 -13.96 12.40
N TYR A 384 19.84 -13.00 12.62
CA TYR A 384 19.76 -11.80 11.80
C TYR A 384 20.95 -10.87 12.10
N LYS A 385 21.54 -10.32 11.05
CA LYS A 385 22.76 -9.51 11.18
C LYS A 385 22.43 -8.04 11.33
N LEU A 386 22.93 -7.41 12.38
CA LEU A 386 22.92 -5.95 12.49
C LEU A 386 23.79 -5.32 11.38
N ARG A 387 23.41 -4.11 10.97
CA ARG A 387 24.08 -3.37 9.90
C ARG A 387 24.14 -4.09 8.54
N CYS A 388 23.22 -5.04 8.33
CA CYS A 388 22.98 -5.68 7.05
C CYS A 388 21.54 -5.35 6.59
N GLN A 389 21.11 -5.90 5.47
CA GLN A 389 19.72 -5.74 5.01
C GLN A 389 18.71 -6.61 5.80
N ASP A 390 19.19 -7.37 6.78
CA ASP A 390 18.35 -8.30 7.56
C ASP A 390 17.35 -7.54 8.44
N ILE A 391 17.73 -6.38 8.98
CA ILE A 391 16.87 -5.57 9.84
C ILE A 391 16.69 -4.19 9.24
N ASN A 392 15.44 -3.79 9.09
CA ASN A 392 15.01 -2.50 8.58
C ASN A 392 14.22 -1.77 9.67
N CYS A 393 14.28 -0.44 9.69
CA CYS A 393 13.65 0.38 10.71
C CYS A 393 12.90 1.55 10.09
N PHE A 394 11.62 1.71 10.42
CA PHE A 394 10.84 2.88 10.01
C PHE A 394 11.13 4.07 10.91
N ILE A 395 11.27 5.25 10.30
CA ILE A 395 11.36 6.54 10.97
C ILE A 395 10.30 7.46 10.40
N LEU A 396 9.44 8.00 11.26
CA LEU A 396 8.38 8.92 10.88
C LEU A 396 8.82 10.37 11.09
N PHE A 397 8.63 11.23 10.09
CA PHE A 397 8.98 12.64 10.12
C PHE A 397 8.09 13.46 9.19
N GLY A 398 8.20 14.80 9.25
CA GLY A 398 7.31 15.69 8.51
C GLY A 398 5.97 15.94 9.20
N LEU A 399 5.88 15.63 10.50
CA LEU A 399 4.68 15.87 11.31
C LEU A 399 4.55 17.37 11.67
N PRO A 400 3.33 17.83 11.98
CA PRO A 400 3.17 19.13 12.64
C PRO A 400 3.83 19.12 14.03
N ASP A 401 4.30 20.28 14.48
CA ASP A 401 5.02 20.47 15.75
C ASP A 401 6.29 19.59 15.90
N GLU A 402 6.88 19.19 14.79
CA GLU A 402 8.02 18.27 14.76
C GLU A 402 9.23 18.83 15.51
N ASP A 403 9.88 17.99 16.30
CA ASP A 403 11.21 18.25 16.85
C ASP A 403 12.30 17.68 15.92
N LEU A 404 12.89 18.55 15.11
CA LEU A 404 13.92 18.13 14.14
C LEU A 404 15.16 17.55 14.81
N GLN A 405 15.49 17.95 16.06
CA GLN A 405 16.57 17.34 16.80
C GLN A 405 16.25 15.89 17.15
N ALA A 406 15.02 15.62 17.57
CA ALA A 406 14.58 14.25 17.85
C ALA A 406 14.57 13.36 16.58
N VAL A 407 14.22 13.92 15.42
CA VAL A 407 14.35 13.21 14.13
C VAL A 407 15.80 12.88 13.85
N TYR A 408 16.70 13.85 13.99
CA TYR A 408 18.14 13.64 13.82
C TYR A 408 18.67 12.53 14.73
N ASP A 409 18.41 12.62 16.02
CA ASP A 409 18.86 11.65 17.02
C ASP A 409 18.32 10.24 16.69
N THR A 410 17.07 10.15 16.21
CA THR A 410 16.46 8.89 15.79
C THR A 410 17.17 8.31 14.56
N VAL A 411 17.51 9.13 13.57
CA VAL A 411 18.25 8.69 12.37
C VAL A 411 19.65 8.19 12.74
N VAL A 412 20.35 8.92 13.59
CA VAL A 412 21.70 8.53 14.07
C VAL A 412 21.64 7.21 14.83
N PHE A 413 20.70 7.09 15.76
CA PHE A 413 20.48 5.87 16.53
C PHE A 413 20.20 4.67 15.59
N ALA A 414 19.16 4.77 14.76
CA ALA A 414 18.74 3.69 13.89
C ALA A 414 19.85 3.29 12.90
N SER A 415 20.52 4.26 12.27
CA SER A 415 21.62 4.00 11.34
C SER A 415 22.83 3.34 12.00
N SER A 416 23.03 3.53 13.31
CA SER A 416 24.12 2.88 14.05
C SER A 416 23.81 1.45 14.49
N ARG A 417 22.52 1.07 14.54
CA ARG A 417 22.06 -0.21 15.12
C ARG A 417 21.49 -1.17 14.10
N VAL A 418 20.77 -0.66 13.09
CA VAL A 418 20.10 -1.50 12.09
C VAL A 418 20.76 -1.41 10.72
N GLY A 419 20.37 -2.29 9.80
CA GLY A 419 20.94 -2.35 8.45
C GLY A 419 20.37 -1.34 7.48
N SER A 420 19.14 -0.89 7.72
CA SER A 420 18.43 0.01 6.82
C SER A 420 17.43 0.86 7.58
N VAL A 421 17.42 2.14 7.30
CA VAL A 421 16.42 3.10 7.76
C VAL A 421 15.46 3.40 6.62
N ILE A 422 14.16 3.31 6.87
CA ILE A 422 13.11 3.61 5.90
C ILE A 422 12.43 4.91 6.31
N PRO A 423 12.68 6.00 5.59
CA PRO A 423 12.04 7.28 5.87
C PRO A 423 10.56 7.22 5.50
N MET A 424 9.69 7.58 6.44
CA MET A 424 8.25 7.67 6.27
C MET A 424 7.82 9.13 6.48
N LEU A 425 7.42 9.80 5.40
CA LEU A 425 6.85 11.14 5.48
C LEU A 425 5.40 11.05 5.95
N PHE A 426 5.10 11.83 6.98
CA PHE A 426 3.77 11.85 7.58
C PHE A 426 2.72 12.31 6.58
N THR A 427 1.70 11.51 6.42
CA THR A 427 0.48 11.82 5.67
C THR A 427 -0.67 11.93 6.65
N PRO A 428 -1.33 13.09 6.77
CA PRO A 428 -2.52 13.21 7.60
C PRO A 428 -3.67 12.40 6.98
N VAL A 429 -4.12 11.39 7.69
CA VAL A 429 -5.15 10.47 7.20
C VAL A 429 -6.49 10.84 7.83
N PRO A 430 -7.55 11.08 7.04
CA PRO A 430 -8.89 11.41 7.55
C PRO A 430 -9.37 10.42 8.62
N SER A 431 -10.16 10.93 9.56
CA SER A 431 -10.73 10.16 10.67
C SER A 431 -9.70 9.63 11.69
N THR A 432 -8.42 10.02 11.59
CA THR A 432 -7.43 9.74 12.64
C THR A 432 -7.37 10.87 13.67
N PRO A 433 -7.02 10.57 14.94
CA PRO A 433 -6.90 11.63 15.95
C PRO A 433 -5.96 12.77 15.55
N MET A 434 -4.87 12.47 14.85
CA MET A 434 -3.92 13.48 14.40
C MET A 434 -4.48 14.35 13.27
N PHE A 435 -5.24 13.79 12.36
CA PHE A 435 -5.96 14.58 11.35
C PHE A 435 -6.93 15.55 12.00
N GLU A 436 -7.73 15.06 12.96
CA GLU A 436 -8.72 15.88 13.67
C GLU A 436 -8.06 17.01 14.48
N LEU A 437 -6.91 16.74 15.09
CA LEU A 437 -6.15 17.74 15.87
C LEU A 437 -5.68 18.92 15.01
N TYR A 438 -5.40 18.69 13.73
CA TYR A 438 -4.91 19.73 12.81
C TYR A 438 -5.92 20.08 11.70
N ARG A 439 -7.18 19.71 11.90
CA ARG A 439 -8.27 19.97 10.93
C ARG A 439 -8.37 21.45 10.59
N ASP A 440 -8.40 22.34 11.60
CA ASP A 440 -8.53 23.77 11.38
C ASP A 440 -7.43 24.32 10.47
N TYR A 441 -6.18 23.90 10.66
CA TYR A 441 -5.07 24.28 9.79
C TYR A 441 -5.26 23.75 8.35
N ILE A 442 -5.70 22.50 8.21
CA ILE A 442 -5.93 21.88 6.89
C ILE A 442 -7.02 22.66 6.14
N GLU A 443 -8.10 23.02 6.83
CA GLU A 443 -9.23 23.78 6.28
C GLU A 443 -8.84 25.23 5.97
N GLU A 444 -8.11 25.91 6.86
CA GLU A 444 -7.60 27.28 6.64
C GLU A 444 -6.69 27.36 5.42
N LYS A 445 -5.86 26.33 5.19
CA LYS A 445 -5.02 26.23 3.99
C LYS A 445 -5.82 25.88 2.73
N GLY A 446 -7.08 25.50 2.83
CA GLY A 446 -7.88 25.01 1.71
C GLY A 446 -7.37 23.69 1.11
N PHE A 447 -6.71 22.87 1.91
CA PHE A 447 -6.21 21.58 1.46
C PHE A 447 -7.36 20.60 1.26
N ASP A 448 -7.40 19.99 0.10
CA ASP A 448 -8.15 18.77 -0.18
C ASP A 448 -7.20 17.56 -0.10
N PHE A 449 -7.70 16.34 -0.11
CA PHE A 449 -6.92 15.14 0.21
C PHE A 449 -5.69 14.93 -0.68
N GLN A 450 -5.73 15.28 -1.97
CA GLN A 450 -4.56 15.18 -2.85
C GLN A 450 -3.39 16.07 -2.37
N HIS A 451 -3.66 17.15 -1.66
CA HIS A 451 -2.65 18.03 -1.09
C HIS A 451 -2.01 17.48 0.20
N LEU A 452 -2.65 16.48 0.80
CA LEU A 452 -2.22 15.88 2.06
C LEU A 452 -1.24 14.71 1.90
N ASN A 453 -0.77 14.45 0.67
CA ASN A 453 0.34 13.52 0.46
C ASN A 453 1.57 13.97 1.25
N GLY A 454 2.07 13.15 2.17
CA GLY A 454 3.23 13.48 3.00
C GLY A 454 4.45 13.93 2.18
N LYS A 455 4.61 13.42 0.95
CA LYS A 455 5.67 13.84 0.04
C LYS A 455 5.54 15.31 -0.40
N LEU A 456 4.35 15.88 -0.36
CA LEU A 456 4.12 17.30 -0.64
C LEU A 456 4.39 18.20 0.58
N LEU A 457 4.70 17.60 1.74
CA LEU A 457 5.04 18.29 2.97
C LEU A 457 3.92 19.25 3.45
N PRO A 458 2.69 18.78 3.65
CA PRO A 458 1.54 19.63 3.95
C PRO A 458 1.71 20.49 5.22
N PHE A 459 2.57 20.08 6.14
CA PHE A 459 2.87 20.84 7.37
C PHE A 459 4.17 21.64 7.32
N LEU A 460 4.78 21.83 6.13
CA LEU A 460 6.00 22.64 6.02
C LEU A 460 5.79 24.07 6.56
N ASP A 461 4.72 24.75 6.13
CA ASP A 461 4.43 26.12 6.58
C ASP A 461 4.06 26.16 8.07
N TYR A 462 3.40 25.12 8.57
CA TYR A 462 3.12 24.98 10.00
C TYR A 462 4.43 24.92 10.80
N ASN A 463 5.34 24.08 10.40
CA ASN A 463 6.63 23.91 11.08
C ASN A 463 7.56 25.13 10.91
N ARG A 464 7.37 25.99 9.90
CA ARG A 464 8.07 27.27 9.74
C ARG A 464 7.76 28.27 10.86
N GLN A 465 6.68 28.12 11.60
CA GLN A 465 6.43 28.93 12.80
C GLN A 465 7.52 28.73 13.85
N ARG A 466 8.03 27.49 13.97
CA ARG A 466 9.13 27.14 14.87
C ARG A 466 10.50 27.27 14.18
N TYR A 467 10.61 26.82 12.94
CA TYR A 467 11.85 26.77 12.16
C TYR A 467 11.73 27.69 10.94
N ARG A 468 11.96 28.98 11.13
CA ARG A 468 11.67 30.04 10.13
C ARG A 468 12.31 29.82 8.75
N ARG A 469 13.46 29.16 8.68
CA ARG A 469 14.21 28.89 7.43
C ARG A 469 14.00 27.49 6.88
N LEU A 470 13.11 26.72 7.45
CA LEU A 470 12.82 25.36 7.00
C LEU A 470 12.28 25.37 5.57
N SER A 471 12.80 24.51 4.73
CA SER A 471 12.48 24.44 3.31
C SER A 471 12.21 23.00 2.85
N VAL A 472 11.59 22.85 1.69
CA VAL A 472 11.44 21.55 1.00
C VAL A 472 12.78 20.84 0.87
N ARG A 473 13.84 21.59 0.51
CA ARG A 473 15.18 21.04 0.33
C ARG A 473 15.73 20.40 1.60
N ASP A 474 15.36 20.89 2.77
CA ASP A 474 15.86 20.34 4.04
C ASP A 474 15.25 18.96 4.28
N TYR A 475 13.93 18.79 4.07
CA TYR A 475 13.29 17.47 4.15
C TYR A 475 13.83 16.49 3.09
N LEU A 476 14.01 16.92 1.84
CA LEU A 476 14.61 16.09 0.80
C LEU A 476 16.06 15.72 1.11
N THR A 477 16.79 16.61 1.79
CA THR A 477 18.17 16.35 2.25
C THR A 477 18.16 15.29 3.34
N LEU A 478 17.24 15.35 4.31
CA LEU A 478 17.07 14.34 5.36
C LEU A 478 16.73 12.97 4.75
N GLU A 479 15.73 12.91 3.88
CA GLU A 479 15.36 11.68 3.19
C GLU A 479 16.53 11.10 2.38
N GLY A 480 17.15 11.92 1.55
CA GLY A 480 18.32 11.52 0.75
C GLY A 480 19.52 11.09 1.59
N LEU A 481 19.66 11.62 2.80
CA LEU A 481 20.68 11.21 3.74
C LEU A 481 20.42 9.81 4.29
N MET A 482 19.17 9.50 4.69
CA MET A 482 18.77 8.17 5.15
C MET A 482 19.06 7.11 4.07
N TRP A 483 18.71 7.39 2.81
CA TRP A 483 19.03 6.49 1.69
C TRP A 483 20.55 6.31 1.47
N ARG A 484 21.34 7.36 1.61
CA ARG A 484 22.81 7.27 1.51
C ARG A 484 23.42 6.49 2.67
N LEU A 485 22.91 6.65 3.88
CA LEU A 485 23.33 5.87 5.06
C LEU A 485 23.07 4.38 4.82
N ASN A 486 21.89 4.02 4.31
CA ASN A 486 21.56 2.64 3.96
C ASN A 486 22.58 2.03 2.99
N THR A 487 22.98 2.79 1.95
CA THR A 487 23.95 2.32 0.97
C THR A 487 25.33 2.10 1.59
N LYS A 488 25.76 2.99 2.48
CA LYS A 488 27.07 2.90 3.16
C LYS A 488 27.11 1.76 4.18
N VAL A 489 26.04 1.57 4.93
CA VAL A 489 25.94 0.45 5.89
C VAL A 489 26.00 -0.89 5.15
N ARG A 490 25.39 -1.00 3.97
CA ARG A 490 25.50 -2.21 3.11
C ARG A 490 26.94 -2.55 2.72
N ASN A 491 27.77 -1.53 2.53
CA ASN A 491 29.16 -1.69 2.09
C ASN A 491 30.16 -1.86 3.26
N SER A 492 29.69 -2.10 4.48
CA SER A 492 30.43 -2.46 5.70
C SER A 492 31.55 -1.50 6.15
N SER A 493 31.68 -0.31 5.57
CA SER A 493 32.83 0.61 5.81
C SER A 493 32.47 1.90 6.55
N PHE A 494 31.25 2.01 7.13
CA PHE A 494 30.76 3.30 7.64
C PHE A 494 30.73 3.38 9.16
N ASN A 495 31.50 4.34 9.70
CA ASN A 495 31.41 4.78 11.09
C ASN A 495 30.68 6.15 11.12
N ILE A 496 29.48 6.20 11.71
CA ILE A 496 28.66 7.41 11.78
C ILE A 496 29.33 8.50 12.62
N GLY A 497 30.07 8.10 13.64
CA GLY A 497 30.78 9.03 14.55
C GLY A 497 31.91 9.84 13.93
N GLY A 498 32.29 9.55 12.66
CA GLY A 498 33.40 10.24 11.96
C GLY A 498 33.00 11.08 10.75
N SER A 499 31.69 11.22 10.45
CA SER A 499 31.26 11.88 9.22
C SER A 499 30.80 13.32 9.46
N ASN A 500 31.73 14.27 9.46
CA ASN A 500 31.46 15.72 9.46
C ASN A 500 30.37 16.17 8.44
N ARG A 501 30.21 15.45 7.33
CA ARG A 501 29.21 15.79 6.30
C ARG A 501 27.78 15.45 6.70
N VAL A 502 27.56 14.37 7.43
CA VAL A 502 26.23 13.98 7.95
C VAL A 502 25.81 14.98 9.00
N GLU A 503 26.68 15.25 9.95
CA GLU A 503 26.46 16.22 11.02
C GLU A 503 26.27 17.64 10.46
N GLN A 504 27.06 18.07 9.49
CA GLN A 504 26.91 19.37 8.83
C GLN A 504 25.58 19.50 8.09
N ALA A 505 25.12 18.44 7.39
CA ALA A 505 23.84 18.46 6.72
C ALA A 505 22.67 18.62 7.73
N PHE A 506 22.72 17.92 8.86
CA PHE A 506 21.72 18.05 9.91
C PHE A 506 21.82 19.37 10.70
N ARG A 507 23.03 19.83 11.03
CA ARG A 507 23.23 21.14 11.68
C ARG A 507 22.61 22.27 10.86
N ARG A 508 22.73 22.20 9.53
CA ARG A 508 22.09 23.17 8.64
C ARG A 508 20.55 23.17 8.79
N VAL A 509 19.93 22.01 8.93
CA VAL A 509 18.48 21.91 9.15
C VAL A 509 18.11 22.41 10.55
N LEU A 510 18.89 22.00 11.57
CA LEU A 510 18.65 22.38 12.96
C LEU A 510 18.90 23.89 13.24
N THR A 511 19.85 24.51 12.52
CA THR A 511 20.15 25.93 12.63
C THR A 511 19.29 26.81 11.72
N ALA A 512 18.30 26.24 11.05
CA ALA A 512 17.29 26.97 10.28
C ALA A 512 16.21 27.64 11.17
N THR A 513 16.53 27.84 12.47
CA THR A 513 15.70 28.58 13.44
C THR A 513 15.81 30.09 13.27
#